data_87c0b13bf1532ca0a6c82b7dcb290597
#
_entry.id   87c0b13bf1532ca0a6c82b7dcb290597
#
_cell.length_a   1.000
_cell.length_b   1.000
_cell.length_c   1.000
_cell.angle_alpha   90.00
_cell.angle_beta   90.00
_cell.angle_gamma   90.00
#
_symmetry.space_group_name_H-M   'P 1'
#
loop_
_entity.id
_entity.type
_entity.pdbx_description
1 polymer ?
#
loop_
_entity_poly.entity_id
_entity_poly.type
_entity_poly.pdbx_seq_one_letter_code
_entity_poly.pdbx_strand_id
1 'polypeptide(L)'
;MAQAAKNGFYLGGGVTQAKLDNIGDNFDTGDLDDFKIDNTAWKIIAGFRPIDMFAIEADYMDLGDERRTVGGVSFNADAKAFAAYAVGFLPIPVVDLYAKAGLARWDTTISSAGLFDIDDSGTEFAYGAGVQLNLGAFGARLEYEQFDVENTDGVELLTLGATWTFL
;
A
#
# COMPACT_ATOMS: atom_id res chain seq x y z
N MET A 1 -2.94 -31.73 13.89
CA MET A 1 -2.49 -30.34 13.86
C MET A 1 -3.38 -29.62 12.85
N ALA A 2 -4.20 -28.69 13.31
CA ALA A 2 -4.99 -27.85 12.40
C ALA A 2 -3.99 -27.01 11.60
N GLN A 3 -3.88 -27.28 10.29
CA GLN A 3 -3.30 -26.31 9.38
C GLN A 3 -4.18 -25.07 9.50
N ALA A 4 -3.60 -23.99 10.00
CA ALA A 4 -4.26 -22.71 9.95
C ALA A 4 -4.65 -22.47 8.49
N ALA A 5 -5.93 -22.24 8.26
CA ALA A 5 -6.46 -22.08 6.92
C ALA A 5 -5.76 -20.91 6.26
N LYS A 6 -4.94 -21.19 5.24
CA LYS A 6 -4.35 -20.15 4.40
C LYS A 6 -5.39 -19.47 3.52
N ASN A 7 -6.56 -20.08 3.41
CA ASN A 7 -7.66 -19.68 2.57
C ASN A 7 -8.80 -19.13 3.43
N GLY A 8 -9.47 -18.12 2.94
CA GLY A 8 -10.57 -17.45 3.63
C GLY A 8 -10.44 -15.95 3.55
N PHE A 9 -11.15 -15.27 4.40
CA PHE A 9 -11.04 -13.81 4.54
C PHE A 9 -9.81 -13.48 5.37
N TYR A 10 -9.13 -12.41 4.99
CA TYR A 10 -8.06 -11.85 5.78
C TYR A 10 -8.18 -10.34 5.89
N LEU A 11 -7.76 -9.83 7.03
CA LEU A 11 -7.59 -8.42 7.28
C LEU A 11 -6.13 -8.15 7.63
N GLY A 12 -5.66 -7.00 7.21
CA GLY A 12 -4.30 -6.60 7.49
C GLY A 12 -4.16 -5.10 7.63
N GLY A 13 -3.01 -4.72 8.09
CA GLY A 13 -2.60 -3.33 8.17
C GLY A 13 -1.10 -3.22 8.11
N GLY A 14 -0.62 -2.07 7.70
CA GLY A 14 0.79 -1.82 7.58
C GLY A 14 1.14 -0.35 7.55
N VAL A 15 2.42 -0.10 7.66
CA VAL A 15 3.02 1.21 7.47
C VAL A 15 3.68 1.28 6.10
N THR A 16 3.45 2.37 5.41
CA THR A 16 3.88 2.57 4.02
C THR A 16 4.79 3.77 3.91
N GLN A 17 5.90 3.62 3.23
CA GLN A 17 6.76 4.70 2.82
C GLN A 17 6.61 4.96 1.32
N ALA A 18 6.36 6.21 0.95
CA ALA A 18 6.40 6.65 -0.43
C ALA A 18 7.84 7.09 -0.78
N LYS A 19 8.42 6.49 -1.80
CA LYS A 19 9.65 6.98 -2.42
C LYS A 19 9.26 7.83 -3.62
N LEU A 20 9.42 9.10 -3.50
CA LEU A 20 9.41 10.05 -4.59
C LEU A 20 10.87 10.36 -4.91
N ASP A 21 11.56 9.50 -5.63
CA ASP A 21 12.86 9.90 -6.16
C ASP A 21 13.46 9.00 -7.23
N ASN A 22 14.32 9.61 -8.00
CA ASN A 22 15.19 9.05 -8.99
C ASN A 22 15.97 7.86 -8.45
N ILE A 23 15.61 6.67 -8.87
CA ILE A 23 16.42 5.51 -8.61
C ILE A 23 17.54 5.45 -9.68
N GLY A 24 18.59 6.18 -9.38
CA GLY A 24 19.89 5.89 -9.92
C GLY A 24 20.70 5.24 -8.81
N ASP A 25 21.01 3.97 -8.99
CA ASP A 25 22.11 3.26 -8.40
C ASP A 25 22.07 2.87 -6.90
N ASN A 26 22.13 1.57 -6.73
CA ASN A 26 22.60 0.80 -5.57
C ASN A 26 21.60 0.55 -4.44
N PHE A 27 21.10 -0.69 -4.48
CA PHE A 27 20.55 -1.35 -3.30
C PHE A 27 21.69 -1.53 -2.29
N ASP A 28 21.81 -0.59 -1.36
CA ASP A 28 22.71 -0.76 -0.22
C ASP A 28 21.90 -1.23 0.99
N THR A 29 22.31 -2.33 1.60
CA THR A 29 21.67 -2.92 2.77
C THR A 29 21.75 -2.06 4.04
N GLY A 30 22.34 -0.88 3.94
CA GLY A 30 22.41 0.12 5.01
C GLY A 30 21.13 0.95 5.20
N ASP A 31 20.20 0.91 4.24
CA ASP A 31 18.99 1.76 4.25
C ASP A 31 17.89 1.28 5.21
N LEU A 32 18.08 0.17 5.89
CA LEU A 32 17.10 -0.30 6.88
C LEU A 32 17.18 0.48 8.21
N ASP A 33 18.23 1.22 8.44
CA ASP A 33 18.42 2.02 9.66
C ASP A 33 17.80 3.43 9.55
N ASP A 34 17.44 3.88 8.36
CA ASP A 34 16.83 5.18 8.11
C ASP A 34 15.30 5.12 7.94
N PHE A 35 14.64 4.15 8.56
CA PHE A 35 13.18 4.12 8.66
C PHE A 35 12.72 5.29 9.54
N LYS A 36 12.88 6.50 9.03
CA LYS A 36 12.39 7.71 9.70
C LYS A 36 10.88 7.75 9.61
N ILE A 37 10.25 7.64 10.76
CA ILE A 37 8.80 7.62 10.98
C ILE A 37 8.13 8.99 10.68
N ASP A 38 8.86 9.95 10.15
CA ASP A 38 8.40 11.34 10.02
C ASP A 38 7.34 11.59 8.91
N ASN A 39 7.13 10.64 7.99
CA ASN A 39 6.06 10.72 6.98
C ASN A 39 5.42 9.33 6.80
N THR A 40 4.89 8.79 7.88
CA THR A 40 4.32 7.44 7.87
C THR A 40 2.89 7.47 7.36
N ALA A 41 2.71 6.98 6.15
CA ALA A 41 1.41 6.57 5.65
C ALA A 41 1.04 5.21 6.24
N TRP A 42 -0.23 4.94 6.37
CA TRP A 42 -0.74 3.65 6.81
C TRP A 42 -1.71 3.06 5.79
N LYS A 43 -1.81 1.74 5.80
CA LYS A 43 -2.64 0.98 4.89
C LYS A 43 -3.47 -0.02 5.66
N ILE A 44 -4.74 -0.16 5.28
CA ILE A 44 -5.61 -1.27 5.68
C ILE A 44 -5.82 -2.17 4.47
N ILE A 45 -5.71 -3.47 4.70
CA ILE A 45 -5.83 -4.51 3.69
C ILE A 45 -7.01 -5.40 4.06
N ALA A 46 -7.92 -5.63 3.12
CA ALA A 46 -8.98 -6.61 3.24
C ALA A 46 -8.98 -7.51 2.02
N GLY A 47 -8.96 -8.82 2.22
CA GLY A 47 -8.91 -9.73 1.11
C GLY A 47 -9.67 -11.03 1.33
N PHE A 48 -9.92 -11.71 0.23
CA PHE A 48 -10.51 -13.03 0.21
C PHE A 48 -9.69 -13.95 -0.68
N ARG A 49 -9.16 -15.01 -0.10
CA ARG A 49 -8.34 -16.03 -0.76
C ARG A 49 -9.12 -17.33 -0.88
N PRO A 50 -9.84 -17.56 -1.99
CA PRO A 50 -10.64 -18.78 -2.18
C PRO A 50 -9.77 -20.03 -2.39
N ILE A 51 -8.58 -19.86 -2.95
CA ILE A 51 -7.62 -20.94 -3.22
C ILE A 51 -6.21 -20.47 -2.88
N ASP A 52 -5.28 -21.41 -2.72
CA ASP A 52 -3.90 -21.14 -2.29
C ASP A 52 -3.12 -20.22 -3.24
N MET A 53 -3.52 -20.16 -4.51
CA MET A 53 -2.78 -19.44 -5.55
C MET A 53 -3.41 -18.10 -5.94
N PHE A 54 -4.63 -17.79 -5.45
CA PHE A 54 -5.34 -16.60 -5.89
C PHE A 54 -6.13 -15.93 -4.77
N ALA A 55 -6.12 -14.62 -4.76
CA ALA A 55 -6.98 -13.79 -3.90
C ALA A 55 -7.46 -12.54 -4.62
N ILE A 56 -8.51 -11.95 -4.07
CA ILE A 56 -8.95 -10.59 -4.36
C ILE A 56 -8.67 -9.76 -3.12
N GLU A 57 -8.07 -8.60 -3.31
CA GLU A 57 -7.66 -7.71 -2.23
C GLU A 57 -8.17 -6.29 -2.48
N ALA A 58 -8.60 -5.65 -1.43
CA ALA A 58 -8.93 -4.23 -1.42
C ALA A 58 -8.04 -3.54 -0.38
N ASP A 59 -7.37 -2.50 -0.80
CA ASP A 59 -6.46 -1.72 0.02
C ASP A 59 -6.99 -0.29 0.18
N TYR A 60 -7.00 0.18 1.40
CA TYR A 60 -7.23 1.59 1.72
C TYR A 60 -5.96 2.18 2.29
N MET A 61 -5.52 3.28 1.69
CA MET A 61 -4.30 3.96 2.08
C MET A 61 -4.59 5.39 2.48
N ASP A 62 -4.05 5.80 3.61
CA ASP A 62 -4.02 7.18 4.05
C ASP A 62 -2.56 7.65 4.02
N LEU A 63 -2.24 8.54 3.11
CA LEU A 63 -0.89 9.04 2.88
C LEU A 63 -0.53 10.22 3.80
N GLY A 64 -1.42 10.53 4.75
CA GLY A 64 -1.21 11.55 5.77
C GLY A 64 -1.62 12.95 5.36
N ASP A 65 -1.62 13.82 6.35
CA ASP A 65 -1.95 15.25 6.21
C ASP A 65 -0.67 16.06 6.12
N GLU A 66 -0.39 16.66 4.98
CA GLU A 66 0.65 17.70 4.90
C GLU A 66 0.04 19.08 5.14
N ARG A 67 0.44 19.70 6.22
CA ARG A 67 0.16 21.11 6.48
C ARG A 67 1.33 21.95 6.04
N ARG A 68 1.12 22.77 5.03
CA ARG A 68 2.08 23.81 4.64
C ARG A 68 1.47 25.18 4.86
N THR A 69 2.16 26.00 5.61
CA THR A 69 1.80 27.42 5.78
C THR A 69 2.77 28.25 4.93
N VAL A 70 2.26 28.86 3.88
CA VAL A 70 3.01 29.79 3.04
C VAL A 70 2.31 31.15 3.08
N GLY A 71 3.02 32.17 3.54
CA GLY A 71 2.51 33.54 3.55
C GLY A 71 1.28 33.78 4.44
N GLY A 72 1.10 32.99 5.50
CA GLY A 72 -0.05 33.13 6.42
C GLY A 72 -1.33 32.39 5.98
N VAL A 73 -1.27 31.65 4.87
CA VAL A 73 -2.37 30.80 4.40
C VAL A 73 -2.02 29.33 4.65
N SER A 74 -2.85 28.62 5.38
CA SER A 74 -2.68 27.19 5.63
C SER A 74 -3.32 26.37 4.51
N PHE A 75 -2.52 25.53 3.88
CA PHE A 75 -2.99 24.53 2.91
C PHE A 75 -3.01 23.17 3.60
N ASN A 76 -4.17 22.53 3.62
CA ASN A 76 -4.33 21.14 4.05
C ASN A 76 -4.47 20.28 2.80
N ALA A 77 -3.57 19.35 2.58
CA ALA A 77 -3.69 18.34 1.54
C ALA A 77 -3.93 16.98 2.18
N ASP A 78 -5.13 16.44 2.01
CA ASP A 78 -5.48 15.07 2.40
C ASP A 78 -5.37 14.17 1.17
N ALA A 79 -4.47 13.21 1.17
CA ALA A 79 -4.36 12.23 0.11
C ALA A 79 -4.83 10.86 0.62
N LYS A 80 -5.89 10.35 0.03
CA LYS A 80 -6.45 9.03 0.31
C LYS A 80 -6.51 8.22 -0.98
N ALA A 81 -6.20 6.95 -0.91
CA ALA A 81 -6.29 6.05 -2.05
C ALA A 81 -7.04 4.78 -1.68
N PHE A 82 -7.84 4.32 -2.61
CA PHE A 82 -8.51 3.02 -2.57
C PHE A 82 -8.07 2.22 -3.79
N ALA A 83 -7.63 0.99 -3.57
CA ALA A 83 -7.20 0.11 -4.64
C ALA A 83 -7.87 -1.26 -4.54
N ALA A 84 -8.15 -1.86 -5.68
CA ALA A 84 -8.64 -3.22 -5.79
C ALA A 84 -7.70 -4.04 -6.67
N TYR A 85 -7.27 -5.19 -6.17
CA TYR A 85 -6.27 -6.04 -6.80
C TYR A 85 -6.74 -7.47 -6.99
N ALA A 86 -6.30 -8.08 -8.08
CA ALA A 86 -6.15 -9.51 -8.20
C ALA A 86 -4.74 -9.89 -7.73
N VAL A 87 -4.63 -10.88 -6.85
CA VAL A 87 -3.37 -11.29 -6.23
C VAL A 87 -3.09 -12.74 -6.58
N GLY A 88 -1.93 -12.99 -7.17
CA GLY A 88 -1.42 -14.33 -7.44
C GLY A 88 -0.35 -14.72 -6.42
N PHE A 89 -0.50 -15.87 -5.78
CA PHE A 89 0.46 -16.39 -4.82
C PHE A 89 1.23 -17.58 -5.37
N LEU A 90 2.52 -17.61 -5.09
CA LEU A 90 3.35 -18.79 -5.22
C LEU A 90 3.61 -19.35 -3.81
N PRO A 91 2.84 -20.37 -3.38
CA PRO A 91 2.97 -20.90 -2.03
C PRO A 91 4.26 -21.71 -1.90
N ILE A 92 5.13 -21.25 -1.03
CA ILE A 92 6.32 -21.97 -0.56
C ILE A 92 6.09 -22.31 0.92
N PRO A 93 6.59 -23.41 1.44
CA PRO A 93 6.43 -23.71 2.86
C PRO A 93 6.88 -22.53 3.72
N VAL A 94 5.99 -21.99 4.57
CA VAL A 94 6.23 -20.87 5.49
C VAL A 94 6.23 -19.47 4.81
N VAL A 95 6.62 -19.38 3.53
CA VAL A 95 6.74 -18.11 2.81
C VAL A 95 5.88 -18.16 1.53
N ASP A 96 5.02 -17.19 1.34
CA ASP A 96 4.33 -16.97 0.07
C ASP A 96 4.99 -15.81 -0.66
N LEU A 97 5.40 -16.04 -1.90
CA LEU A 97 5.69 -14.96 -2.84
C LEU A 97 4.39 -14.58 -3.51
N TYR A 98 4.15 -13.31 -3.74
CA TYR A 98 2.95 -12.88 -4.44
C TYR A 98 3.21 -11.68 -5.36
N ALA A 99 2.36 -11.60 -6.38
CA ALA A 99 2.25 -10.44 -7.25
C ALA A 99 0.79 -10.01 -7.31
N LYS A 100 0.56 -8.72 -7.42
CA LYS A 100 -0.78 -8.16 -7.53
C LYS A 100 -0.87 -7.13 -8.64
N ALA A 101 -2.04 -7.03 -9.25
CA ALA A 101 -2.34 -6.03 -10.26
C ALA A 101 -3.80 -5.62 -10.14
N GLY A 102 -4.08 -4.36 -10.35
CA GLY A 102 -5.42 -3.83 -10.20
C GLY A 102 -5.55 -2.36 -10.55
N LEU A 103 -6.57 -1.75 -10.01
CA LEU A 103 -6.90 -0.35 -10.22
C LEU A 103 -6.90 0.39 -8.88
N ALA A 104 -6.29 1.55 -8.87
CA ALA A 104 -6.30 2.46 -7.74
C ALA A 104 -7.08 3.73 -8.09
N ARG A 105 -7.85 4.21 -7.14
CA ARG A 105 -8.55 5.48 -7.21
C ARG A 105 -7.99 6.41 -6.14
N TRP A 106 -7.61 7.59 -6.57
CA TRP A 106 -7.10 8.64 -5.71
C TRP A 106 -8.16 9.69 -5.49
N ASP A 107 -8.39 10.04 -4.25
CA ASP A 107 -9.17 11.20 -3.86
C ASP A 107 -8.23 12.20 -3.20
N THR A 108 -7.91 13.26 -3.89
CA THR A 108 -7.13 14.37 -3.36
C THR A 108 -8.05 15.54 -3.14
N THR A 109 -8.30 15.89 -1.88
CA THR A 109 -9.05 17.09 -1.51
C THR A 109 -8.05 18.16 -1.09
N ILE A 110 -7.93 19.22 -1.88
CA ILE A 110 -7.16 20.41 -1.51
C ILE A 110 -8.17 21.44 -0.99
N SER A 111 -8.23 21.58 0.32
CA SER A 111 -9.02 22.62 0.97
C SER A 111 -8.15 23.85 1.19
N SER A 112 -8.39 24.90 0.42
CA SER A 112 -7.92 26.24 0.75
C SER A 112 -9.03 27.02 1.42
N ALA A 113 -8.72 27.73 2.51
CA ALA A 113 -9.70 28.52 3.25
C ALA A 113 -10.34 29.59 2.35
N GLY A 114 -11.44 29.21 1.67
CA GLY A 114 -12.46 30.15 1.21
C GLY A 114 -12.63 30.38 -0.27
N LEU A 115 -11.90 29.76 -1.23
CA LEU A 115 -12.07 30.14 -2.63
C LEU A 115 -12.13 29.04 -3.69
N PHE A 116 -11.54 27.87 -3.52
CA PHE A 116 -11.60 26.82 -4.55
C PHE A 116 -11.47 25.43 -3.91
N ASP A 117 -12.47 24.60 -4.08
CA ASP A 117 -12.38 23.15 -3.87
C ASP A 117 -12.00 22.51 -5.21
N ILE A 118 -10.81 21.95 -5.32
CA ILE A 118 -10.42 21.17 -6.49
C ILE A 118 -10.53 19.70 -6.09
N ASP A 119 -11.58 19.05 -6.54
CA ASP A 119 -11.73 17.61 -6.49
C ASP A 119 -11.08 17.03 -7.74
N ASP A 120 -9.90 16.43 -7.59
CA ASP A 120 -9.28 15.66 -8.65
C ASP A 120 -9.39 14.17 -8.31
N SER A 121 -10.20 13.46 -9.09
CA SER A 121 -10.37 12.02 -8.98
C SER A 121 -9.85 11.34 -10.24
N GLY A 122 -8.84 10.49 -10.09
CA GLY A 122 -8.28 9.68 -11.18
C GLY A 122 -8.31 8.19 -10.85
N THR A 123 -8.54 7.35 -11.87
CA THR A 123 -8.38 5.90 -11.77
C THR A 123 -7.12 5.50 -12.52
N GLU A 124 -6.21 4.82 -11.83
CA GLU A 124 -4.90 4.46 -12.35
C GLU A 124 -4.62 2.98 -12.20
N PHE A 125 -3.80 2.44 -13.08
CA PHE A 125 -3.33 1.07 -12.97
C PHE A 125 -2.26 0.98 -11.87
N ALA A 126 -2.42 -0.02 -11.00
CA ALA A 126 -1.47 -0.30 -9.93
C ALA A 126 -1.04 -1.77 -9.98
N TYR A 127 0.22 -2.01 -9.70
CA TYR A 127 0.76 -3.36 -9.61
C TYR A 127 1.84 -3.41 -8.54
N GLY A 128 2.08 -4.62 -8.03
CA GLY A 128 3.09 -4.80 -7.01
C GLY A 128 3.49 -6.26 -6.84
N ALA A 129 4.47 -6.46 -6.01
CA ALA A 129 4.94 -7.78 -5.61
C ALA A 129 5.38 -7.74 -4.14
N GLY A 130 5.35 -8.89 -3.50
CA GLY A 130 5.74 -8.97 -2.12
C GLY A 130 6.03 -10.38 -1.65
N VAL A 131 6.44 -10.43 -0.40
CA VAL A 131 6.66 -11.66 0.34
C VAL A 131 5.82 -11.66 1.61
N GLN A 132 5.22 -12.78 1.94
CA GLN A 132 4.44 -12.96 3.15
C GLN A 132 4.96 -14.17 3.92
N LEU A 133 5.37 -13.93 5.15
CA LEU A 133 5.75 -14.98 6.09
C LEU A 133 4.51 -15.42 6.85
N ASN A 134 4.16 -16.71 6.77
CA ASN A 134 2.96 -17.26 7.39
C ASN A 134 3.30 -17.89 8.75
N LEU A 135 2.70 -17.37 9.80
CA LEU A 135 2.83 -17.82 11.18
C LEU A 135 1.46 -18.24 11.73
N GLY A 136 0.94 -19.37 11.24
CA GLY A 136 -0.41 -19.80 11.56
C GLY A 136 -1.46 -18.93 10.87
N ALA A 137 -2.36 -18.32 11.65
CA ALA A 137 -3.37 -17.39 11.13
C ALA A 137 -2.80 -15.98 10.87
N PHE A 138 -1.61 -15.68 11.37
CA PHE A 138 -0.93 -14.41 11.18
C PHE A 138 0.06 -14.47 10.02
N GLY A 139 0.17 -13.38 9.29
CA GLY A 139 1.17 -13.17 8.25
C GLY A 139 1.92 -11.87 8.48
N ALA A 140 3.24 -11.90 8.32
CA ALA A 140 4.04 -10.68 8.18
C ALA A 140 4.32 -10.48 6.69
N ARG A 141 4.10 -9.26 6.19
CA ARG A 141 4.13 -8.94 4.76
C ARG A 141 5.08 -7.78 4.49
N LEU A 142 5.93 -7.96 3.50
CA LEU A 142 6.70 -6.89 2.88
C LEU A 142 6.26 -6.75 1.42
N GLU A 143 5.84 -5.56 1.04
CA GLU A 143 5.18 -5.31 -0.24
C GLU A 143 5.77 -4.10 -0.91
N TYR A 144 6.02 -4.22 -2.21
CA TYR A 144 6.40 -3.14 -3.11
C TYR A 144 5.29 -2.91 -4.12
N GLU A 145 4.81 -1.70 -4.23
CA GLU A 145 3.76 -1.30 -5.16
C GLU A 145 4.22 -0.15 -6.04
N GLN A 146 3.80 -0.17 -7.27
CA GLN A 146 4.00 0.90 -8.23
C GLN A 146 2.66 1.33 -8.82
N PHE A 147 2.41 2.62 -8.82
CA PHE A 147 1.24 3.24 -9.45
C PHE A 147 1.69 3.96 -10.71
N ASP A 148 1.00 3.64 -11.80
CA ASP A 148 1.25 4.25 -13.11
C ASP A 148 0.42 5.54 -13.20
N VAL A 149 1.04 6.64 -12.81
CA VAL A 149 0.42 7.97 -12.84
C VAL A 149 0.79 8.66 -14.14
N GLU A 150 -0.21 9.01 -14.95
CA GLU A 150 0.03 9.78 -16.17
C GLU A 150 0.70 11.12 -15.86
N ASN A 151 1.77 11.43 -16.58
CA ASN A 151 2.59 12.64 -16.46
C ASN A 151 3.54 12.72 -15.25
N THR A 152 3.79 11.62 -14.57
CA THR A 152 4.78 11.55 -13.49
C THR A 152 5.57 10.24 -13.61
N ASP A 153 6.80 10.20 -13.11
CA ASP A 153 7.65 8.99 -13.14
C ASP A 153 7.15 7.83 -12.27
N GLY A 154 5.86 7.84 -11.91
CA GLY A 154 5.23 6.82 -11.07
C GLY A 154 5.46 7.08 -9.57
N VAL A 155 4.57 6.51 -8.76
CA VAL A 155 4.68 6.51 -7.29
C VAL A 155 5.05 5.11 -6.84
N GLU A 156 6.14 4.98 -6.11
CA GLU A 156 6.59 3.73 -5.54
C GLU A 156 6.29 3.70 -4.04
N LEU A 157 5.68 2.62 -3.58
CA LEU A 157 5.34 2.42 -2.17
C LEU A 157 5.99 1.14 -1.65
N LEU A 158 6.66 1.26 -0.52
CA LEU A 158 7.14 0.12 0.26
C LEU A 158 6.31 0.00 1.53
N THR A 159 5.67 -1.14 1.72
CA THR A 159 4.78 -1.41 2.85
C THR A 159 5.31 -2.56 3.70
N LEU A 160 5.41 -2.34 4.99
CA LEU A 160 5.60 -3.40 5.98
C LEU A 160 4.29 -3.57 6.76
N GLY A 161 3.72 -4.77 6.72
CA GLY A 161 2.42 -5.03 7.29
C GLY A 161 2.27 -6.40 7.93
N ALA A 162 1.13 -6.57 8.55
CA ALA A 162 0.69 -7.85 9.10
C ALA A 162 -0.73 -8.15 8.65
N THR A 163 -1.03 -9.42 8.47
CA THR A 163 -2.35 -9.91 8.10
C THR A 163 -2.82 -10.96 9.10
N TRP A 164 -4.12 -11.06 9.26
CA TRP A 164 -4.79 -12.10 10.03
C TRP A 164 -5.87 -12.74 9.17
N THR A 165 -5.75 -14.06 8.99
CA THR A 165 -6.69 -14.85 8.20
C THR A 165 -7.71 -15.52 9.12
N PHE A 166 -8.96 -15.41 8.77
CA PHE A 166 -10.09 -16.03 9.44
C PHE A 166 -11.09 -16.55 8.40
N LEU A 167 -11.89 -17.52 8.81
CA LEU A 167 -12.93 -18.07 7.94
C LEU A 167 -14.20 -17.24 8.01
#